data_03e5e00435bc8c72f04c2371dcb9361a
#
_entry.id   03e5e00435bc8c72f04c2371dcb9361a
#
_cell.length_a   1.000
_cell.length_b   1.000
_cell.length_c   1.000
_cell.angle_alpha   90.00
_cell.angle_beta   90.00
_cell.angle_gamma   90.00
#
_symmetry.space_group_name_H-M   'P 1'
#
loop_
_entity.id
_entity.type
_entity.pdbx_description
1 polymer ?
#
loop_
_entity_poly.entity_id
_entity_poly.type
_entity_poly.pdbx_seq_one_letter_code
_entity_poly.pdbx_strand_id
1 'polypeptide(L)'
;MFSKSPIRCGIIAQDREAAEAIFKDKVKFAYDRLPESLREVMPLTRDSATELRFGHNDSSIRVATSMRSGTIHRLHVSELGKIASKFPDKAREVKLGSIPAVPTNGMLIVESTAEGAEGFFYDLTMQAIAVKELNRPLGQKDYRLHFFAWWEAPEYRLSAEHVVFTPAHNKYFLEIEAKISRKLSLEQRAWYVSTLESDFAGDSPSMWQEYPSFPEEAFQASTEGVWYATQLALARVQGRIVPNLPVVASPVNTFWDIGRGDMTTIWLHQRVGMENRFIRYYEASGLDLNHYTNYLQGLGLTFGTHYIPHDAGHRRMGKTAESNRTMQEMLEELMPGQRFEIVNAPSRLMHGITATRNAFSSCWFDEAGCAQGIKRLSNYRKHWDKTRGCFTETDVSDDNAHGADAFRQFGQEADNGNTFLFNRTINR
;
A
#
# COMPACT_ATOMS: atom_id res chain seq x y z
N MET A 1 35.45 -7.72 5.86
CA MET A 1 36.88 -7.32 5.92
C MET A 1 37.78 -8.50 6.34
N PHE A 2 37.57 -9.15 7.45
CA PHE A 2 38.45 -10.21 7.97
C PHE A 2 38.23 -11.63 7.44
N SER A 3 37.38 -11.78 6.40
CA SER A 3 37.13 -13.10 5.79
C SER A 3 38.35 -13.61 5.02
N LYS A 4 38.60 -14.92 5.05
CA LYS A 4 39.63 -15.57 4.23
C LYS A 4 39.20 -15.70 2.77
N SER A 5 37.89 -15.72 2.48
CA SER A 5 37.33 -15.78 1.13
C SER A 5 36.70 -14.44 0.73
N PRO A 6 36.61 -14.13 -0.57
CA PRO A 6 35.98 -12.92 -1.04
C PRO A 6 34.53 -12.80 -0.56
N ILE A 7 34.18 -11.70 0.09
CA ILE A 7 32.81 -11.36 0.51
C ILE A 7 32.38 -10.10 -0.22
N ARG A 8 31.25 -10.18 -0.91
CA ARG A 8 30.64 -9.05 -1.60
C ARG A 8 29.46 -8.56 -0.79
N CYS A 9 29.57 -7.32 -0.29
CA CYS A 9 28.50 -6.64 0.44
C CYS A 9 27.87 -5.58 -0.46
N GLY A 10 26.54 -5.55 -0.49
CA GLY A 10 25.77 -4.56 -1.22
C GLY A 10 24.87 -3.78 -0.28
N ILE A 11 24.73 -2.47 -0.49
CA ILE A 11 23.74 -1.63 0.16
C ILE A 11 22.92 -0.97 -0.95
N ILE A 12 21.60 -1.13 -0.94
CA ILE A 12 20.68 -0.46 -1.86
C ILE A 12 20.05 0.70 -1.13
N ALA A 13 20.18 1.90 -1.68
CA ALA A 13 19.57 3.12 -1.17
C ALA A 13 18.42 3.60 -2.08
N GLN A 14 17.54 4.44 -1.55
CA GLN A 14 16.36 4.94 -2.26
C GLN A 14 16.72 5.77 -3.52
N ASP A 15 17.81 6.54 -3.50
CA ASP A 15 18.26 7.36 -4.61
C ASP A 15 19.79 7.51 -4.58
N ARG A 16 20.33 8.25 -5.54
CA ARG A 16 21.77 8.43 -5.70
C ARG A 16 22.39 9.26 -4.57
N GLU A 17 21.72 10.30 -4.14
CA GLU A 17 22.19 11.18 -3.08
C GLU A 17 22.29 10.42 -1.75
N ALA A 18 21.24 9.67 -1.40
CA ALA A 18 21.26 8.78 -0.24
C ALA A 18 22.38 7.72 -0.34
N ALA A 19 22.61 7.15 -1.53
CA ALA A 19 23.66 6.18 -1.74
C ALA A 19 25.07 6.79 -1.48
N GLU A 20 25.32 7.98 -2.00
CA GLU A 20 26.60 8.71 -1.81
C GLU A 20 26.78 9.10 -0.33
N ALA A 21 25.70 9.55 0.35
CA ALA A 21 25.74 9.88 1.77
C ALA A 21 26.03 8.63 2.64
N ILE A 22 25.28 7.53 2.42
CA ILE A 22 25.53 6.27 3.15
C ILE A 22 26.97 5.79 2.93
N PHE A 23 27.47 5.84 1.70
CA PHE A 23 28.82 5.43 1.40
C PHE A 23 29.84 6.27 2.16
N LYS A 24 29.75 7.59 2.06
CA LYS A 24 30.67 8.54 2.70
C LYS A 24 30.63 8.44 4.22
N ASP A 25 29.42 8.53 4.80
CA ASP A 25 29.25 8.75 6.24
C ASP A 25 29.24 7.45 7.05
N LYS A 26 29.02 6.30 6.42
CA LYS A 26 29.00 5.00 7.09
C LYS A 26 30.15 4.10 6.63
N VAL A 27 30.29 3.87 5.33
CA VAL A 27 31.24 2.88 4.80
C VAL A 27 32.68 3.45 4.79
N LYS A 28 32.88 4.57 4.13
CA LYS A 28 34.20 5.21 4.01
C LYS A 28 34.67 5.74 5.36
N PHE A 29 33.80 6.41 6.10
CA PHE A 29 34.06 6.89 7.45
C PHE A 29 34.58 5.79 8.39
N ALA A 30 33.93 4.61 8.36
CA ALA A 30 34.36 3.49 9.20
C ALA A 30 35.75 2.97 8.80
N TYR A 31 36.02 2.86 7.50
CA TYR A 31 37.33 2.43 7.02
C TYR A 31 38.46 3.45 7.37
N ASP A 32 38.21 4.74 7.16
CA ASP A 32 39.20 5.78 7.39
C ASP A 32 39.58 5.93 8.88
N ARG A 33 38.71 5.49 9.79
CA ARG A 33 38.92 5.49 11.24
C ARG A 33 39.51 4.18 11.79
N LEU A 34 39.76 3.20 10.94
CA LEU A 34 40.50 2.02 11.39
C LEU A 34 41.94 2.40 11.79
N PRO A 35 42.49 1.75 12.83
CA PRO A 35 43.91 1.87 13.13
C PRO A 35 44.78 1.63 11.89
N GLU A 36 45.89 2.34 11.78
CA GLU A 36 46.80 2.27 10.61
C GLU A 36 47.26 0.83 10.34
N SER A 37 47.60 0.11 11.39
CA SER A 37 47.99 -1.31 11.30
C SER A 37 46.91 -2.22 10.68
N LEU A 38 45.64 -1.90 10.85
CA LEU A 38 44.55 -2.62 10.20
C LEU A 38 44.38 -2.21 8.75
N ARG A 39 44.58 -0.93 8.41
CA ARG A 39 44.52 -0.44 7.03
C ARG A 39 45.68 -0.98 6.18
N GLU A 40 46.87 -1.13 6.77
CA GLU A 40 48.02 -1.77 6.12
C GLU A 40 47.78 -3.22 5.72
N VAL A 41 47.12 -4.01 6.57
CA VAL A 41 46.78 -5.41 6.27
C VAL A 41 45.50 -5.55 5.41
N MET A 42 44.78 -4.46 5.22
CA MET A 42 43.55 -4.41 4.39
C MET A 42 43.63 -3.25 3.37
N PRO A 43 44.68 -3.22 2.51
CA PRO A 43 44.81 -2.14 1.55
C PRO A 43 43.67 -2.16 0.55
N LEU A 44 43.29 -0.97 0.07
CA LEU A 44 42.25 -0.84 -0.96
C LEU A 44 42.87 -0.95 -2.35
N THR A 45 42.28 -1.80 -3.20
CA THR A 45 42.58 -1.82 -4.64
C THR A 45 41.60 -0.95 -5.43
N ARG A 46 40.43 -0.59 -4.80
CA ARG A 46 39.50 0.38 -5.33
C ARG A 46 38.93 1.22 -4.18
N ASP A 47 39.00 2.52 -4.37
CA ASP A 47 38.41 3.55 -3.51
C ASP A 47 37.67 4.53 -4.42
N SER A 48 36.36 4.38 -4.54
CA SER A 48 35.51 5.23 -5.39
C SER A 48 34.40 5.86 -4.56
N ALA A 49 33.59 6.70 -5.17
CA ALA A 49 32.44 7.32 -4.49
C ALA A 49 31.35 6.33 -4.03
N THR A 50 31.41 5.07 -4.49
CA THR A 50 30.35 4.08 -4.23
C THR A 50 30.85 2.68 -3.90
N GLU A 51 32.17 2.44 -3.95
CA GLU A 51 32.75 1.10 -3.72
C GLU A 51 34.12 1.16 -3.07
N LEU A 52 34.31 0.37 -2.01
CA LEU A 52 35.60 -0.04 -1.51
C LEU A 52 35.86 -1.50 -1.90
N ARG A 53 37.06 -1.80 -2.44
CA ARG A 53 37.53 -3.16 -2.69
C ARG A 53 38.83 -3.41 -1.97
N PHE A 54 38.89 -4.50 -1.23
CA PHE A 54 40.03 -4.87 -0.37
C PHE A 54 41.01 -5.78 -1.12
N GLY A 55 42.30 -5.38 -1.18
CA GLY A 55 43.30 -6.07 -1.95
C GLY A 55 43.73 -7.43 -1.39
N HIS A 56 43.63 -7.61 -0.06
CA HIS A 56 44.10 -8.83 0.60
C HIS A 56 43.22 -10.06 0.33
N ASN A 57 41.93 -9.88 -0.02
CA ASN A 57 40.99 -11.01 -0.22
C ASN A 57 39.93 -10.73 -1.29
N ASP A 58 40.07 -9.68 -2.09
CA ASP A 58 39.10 -9.25 -3.12
C ASP A 58 37.65 -9.04 -2.63
N SER A 59 37.47 -8.82 -1.32
CA SER A 59 36.17 -8.45 -0.78
C SER A 59 35.79 -7.03 -1.19
N SER A 60 34.48 -6.75 -1.28
CA SER A 60 34.03 -5.40 -1.61
C SER A 60 32.78 -4.99 -0.81
N ILE A 61 32.65 -3.67 -0.61
CA ILE A 61 31.43 -3.03 -0.11
C ILE A 61 31.02 -2.00 -1.16
N ARG A 62 29.81 -2.17 -1.70
CA ARG A 62 29.25 -1.27 -2.73
C ARG A 62 27.92 -0.70 -2.26
N VAL A 63 27.72 0.59 -2.45
CA VAL A 63 26.42 1.27 -2.28
C VAL A 63 25.91 1.70 -3.65
N ALA A 64 24.67 1.40 -3.96
CA ALA A 64 24.04 1.71 -5.24
C ALA A 64 22.53 1.84 -5.09
N THR A 65 21.88 2.29 -6.14
CA THR A 65 20.40 2.35 -6.18
C THR A 65 19.78 1.05 -6.68
N SER A 66 20.56 0.16 -7.29
CA SER A 66 20.18 -1.19 -7.69
C SER A 66 21.39 -2.09 -7.87
N MET A 67 21.21 -3.40 -7.74
CA MET A 67 22.25 -4.41 -7.90
C MET A 67 21.68 -5.66 -8.53
N ARG A 68 22.07 -5.97 -9.76
CA ARG A 68 21.54 -7.11 -10.54
C ARG A 68 22.53 -8.23 -10.85
N SER A 69 23.81 -7.94 -10.78
CA SER A 69 24.84 -8.86 -11.32
C SER A 69 25.73 -9.44 -10.25
N GLY A 70 25.92 -10.75 -10.29
CA GLY A 70 26.80 -11.51 -9.42
C GLY A 70 26.21 -11.87 -8.06
N THR A 71 26.93 -12.74 -7.35
CA THR A 71 26.54 -13.16 -5.99
C THR A 71 26.78 -12.01 -5.00
N ILE A 72 25.78 -11.68 -4.20
CA ILE A 72 25.86 -10.71 -3.10
C ILE A 72 25.77 -11.49 -1.79
N HIS A 73 26.86 -11.65 -1.10
CA HIS A 73 26.90 -12.46 0.13
C HIS A 73 26.16 -11.79 1.30
N ARG A 74 26.16 -10.45 1.33
CA ARG A 74 25.44 -9.65 2.32
C ARG A 74 24.78 -8.49 1.62
N LEU A 75 23.47 -8.45 1.64
CA LEU A 75 22.66 -7.37 1.05
C LEU A 75 21.90 -6.64 2.15
N HIS A 76 22.03 -5.33 2.16
CA HIS A 76 21.22 -4.43 2.96
C HIS A 76 20.38 -3.56 2.01
N VAL A 77 19.05 -3.63 2.14
CA VAL A 77 18.12 -2.76 1.40
C VAL A 77 17.60 -1.73 2.39
N SER A 78 18.05 -0.49 2.22
CA SER A 78 17.69 0.63 3.08
C SER A 78 16.46 1.34 2.51
N GLU A 79 15.50 1.67 3.37
CA GLU A 79 14.29 2.41 3.05
C GLU A 79 13.43 1.73 1.98
N LEU A 80 13.23 0.39 2.07
CA LEU A 80 12.43 -0.34 1.08
C LEU A 80 10.98 0.14 1.03
N GLY A 81 10.39 0.61 2.12
CA GLY A 81 9.06 1.22 2.16
C GLY A 81 8.99 2.44 1.24
N LYS A 82 9.93 3.39 1.40
CA LYS A 82 10.03 4.57 0.54
C LYS A 82 10.32 4.22 -0.92
N ILE A 83 11.17 3.19 -1.16
CA ILE A 83 11.43 2.70 -2.52
C ILE A 83 10.14 2.15 -3.12
N ALA A 84 9.37 1.33 -2.39
CA ALA A 84 8.14 0.72 -2.89
C ALA A 84 7.04 1.77 -3.17
N SER A 85 6.93 2.77 -2.30
CA SER A 85 5.93 3.83 -2.44
C SER A 85 6.24 4.82 -3.57
N LYS A 86 7.52 5.25 -3.71
CA LYS A 86 7.91 6.32 -4.65
C LYS A 86 8.42 5.80 -5.99
N PHE A 87 8.96 4.58 -6.02
CA PHE A 87 9.62 3.97 -7.18
C PHE A 87 9.24 2.49 -7.33
N PRO A 88 7.97 2.17 -7.69
CA PRO A 88 7.46 0.79 -7.76
C PRO A 88 8.29 -0.13 -8.67
N ASP A 89 8.74 0.37 -9.82
CA ASP A 89 9.61 -0.38 -10.74
C ASP A 89 10.93 -0.78 -10.09
N LYS A 90 11.49 0.10 -9.29
CA LYS A 90 12.72 -0.17 -8.56
C LYS A 90 12.50 -1.19 -7.44
N ALA A 91 11.38 -1.10 -6.71
CA ALA A 91 10.99 -2.13 -5.74
C ALA A 91 10.85 -3.50 -6.41
N ARG A 92 10.25 -3.53 -7.60
CA ARG A 92 10.15 -4.75 -8.43
C ARG A 92 11.53 -5.26 -8.84
N GLU A 93 12.46 -4.38 -9.21
CA GLU A 93 13.84 -4.74 -9.51
C GLU A 93 14.57 -5.34 -8.30
N VAL A 94 14.42 -4.74 -7.12
CA VAL A 94 14.97 -5.28 -5.87
C VAL A 94 14.41 -6.67 -5.60
N LYS A 95 13.09 -6.84 -5.71
CA LYS A 95 12.38 -8.11 -5.49
C LYS A 95 12.84 -9.21 -6.45
N LEU A 96 12.96 -8.92 -7.74
CA LEU A 96 13.21 -9.92 -8.79
C LEU A 96 14.69 -10.08 -9.15
N GLY A 97 15.53 -9.10 -8.84
CA GLY A 97 16.94 -9.09 -9.23
C GLY A 97 17.92 -9.12 -8.07
N SER A 98 17.77 -8.21 -7.11
CA SER A 98 18.77 -8.05 -6.04
C SER A 98 18.63 -9.09 -4.94
N ILE A 99 17.42 -9.36 -4.46
CA ILE A 99 17.18 -10.36 -3.41
C ILE A 99 17.56 -11.77 -3.86
N PRO A 100 17.20 -12.23 -5.08
CA PRO A 100 17.64 -13.55 -5.55
C PRO A 100 19.15 -13.70 -5.75
N ALA A 101 19.89 -12.61 -5.85
CA ALA A 101 21.35 -12.64 -5.92
C ALA A 101 22.04 -12.98 -4.58
N VAL A 102 21.27 -13.01 -3.49
CA VAL A 102 21.77 -13.42 -2.16
C VAL A 102 21.67 -14.94 -2.04
N PRO A 103 22.78 -15.67 -1.86
CA PRO A 103 22.76 -17.12 -1.71
C PRO A 103 22.11 -17.53 -0.37
N THR A 104 21.70 -18.78 -0.25
CA THR A 104 21.02 -19.31 0.95
C THR A 104 21.85 -19.20 2.24
N ASN A 105 23.18 -19.19 2.12
CA ASN A 105 24.10 -18.96 3.23
C ASN A 105 24.50 -17.47 3.36
N GLY A 106 23.90 -16.60 2.61
CA GLY A 106 24.10 -15.16 2.67
C GLY A 106 23.28 -14.51 3.78
N MET A 107 23.37 -13.18 3.86
CA MET A 107 22.60 -12.37 4.79
C MET A 107 21.84 -11.30 4.02
N LEU A 108 20.55 -11.22 4.27
CA LEU A 108 19.68 -10.18 3.73
C LEU A 108 19.09 -9.37 4.88
N ILE A 109 19.30 -8.08 4.87
CA ILE A 109 18.70 -7.11 5.80
C ILE A 109 17.85 -6.16 4.98
N VAL A 110 16.62 -5.98 5.39
CA VAL A 110 15.68 -5.01 4.79
C VAL A 110 15.16 -4.14 5.92
N GLU A 111 15.28 -2.83 5.80
CA GLU A 111 14.76 -1.91 6.80
C GLU A 111 14.08 -0.70 6.15
N SER A 112 13.12 -0.13 6.86
CA SER A 112 12.44 1.12 6.50
C SER A 112 11.55 1.58 7.65
N THR A 113 11.19 2.87 7.65
CA THR A 113 9.90 3.32 8.22
C THR A 113 8.76 2.79 7.34
N ALA A 114 7.56 2.72 7.91
CA ALA A 114 6.38 2.28 7.18
C ALA A 114 5.92 3.35 6.17
N GLU A 115 5.42 2.92 5.03
CA GLU A 115 4.88 3.80 3.97
C GLU A 115 3.49 3.31 3.53
N GLY A 116 2.56 3.29 4.49
CA GLY A 116 1.21 2.79 4.28
C GLY A 116 1.09 1.25 4.36
N ALA A 117 -0.15 0.75 4.26
CA ALA A 117 -0.49 -0.66 4.42
C ALA A 117 -0.46 -1.43 3.08
N GLU A 118 0.54 -1.15 2.23
CA GLU A 118 0.71 -1.81 0.94
C GLU A 118 2.16 -1.81 0.47
N GLY A 119 2.42 -2.56 -0.60
CA GLY A 119 3.72 -2.64 -1.24
C GLY A 119 4.63 -3.69 -0.63
N PHE A 120 5.77 -3.89 -1.31
CA PHE A 120 6.63 -5.03 -1.02
C PHE A 120 7.20 -5.06 0.40
N PHE A 121 7.50 -3.89 1.00
CA PHE A 121 7.98 -3.83 2.39
C PHE A 121 6.88 -4.23 3.38
N TYR A 122 5.66 -3.74 3.17
CA TYR A 122 4.49 -4.15 3.96
C TYR A 122 4.26 -5.66 3.89
N ASP A 123 4.26 -6.23 2.67
CA ASP A 123 4.03 -7.67 2.46
C ASP A 123 5.09 -8.52 3.19
N LEU A 124 6.38 -8.13 3.10
CA LEU A 124 7.46 -8.81 3.84
C LEU A 124 7.27 -8.72 5.35
N THR A 125 6.85 -7.56 5.85
CA THR A 125 6.63 -7.35 7.28
C THR A 125 5.45 -8.18 7.77
N MET A 126 4.32 -8.19 7.06
CA MET A 126 3.15 -9.01 7.43
C MET A 126 3.48 -10.51 7.40
N GLN A 127 4.24 -10.96 6.41
CA GLN A 127 4.73 -12.34 6.36
C GLN A 127 5.62 -12.67 7.57
N ALA A 128 6.53 -11.77 7.96
CA ALA A 128 7.40 -12.00 9.11
C ALA A 128 6.62 -11.99 10.45
N ILE A 129 5.58 -11.17 10.58
CA ILE A 129 4.65 -11.17 11.71
C ILE A 129 3.94 -12.52 11.78
N ALA A 130 3.32 -12.98 10.68
CA ALA A 130 2.60 -14.25 10.63
C ALA A 130 3.51 -15.44 11.00
N VAL A 131 4.75 -15.46 10.54
CA VAL A 131 5.73 -16.50 10.91
C VAL A 131 6.06 -16.45 12.41
N LYS A 132 6.18 -15.24 13.00
CA LYS A 132 6.41 -15.05 14.43
C LYS A 132 5.24 -15.56 15.26
N GLU A 133 4.00 -15.28 14.84
CA GLU A 133 2.76 -15.71 15.52
C GLU A 133 2.58 -17.22 15.50
N LEU A 134 2.99 -17.89 14.43
CA LEU A 134 2.98 -19.35 14.34
C LEU A 134 3.93 -20.02 15.33
N ASN A 135 4.83 -19.28 15.97
CA ASN A 135 5.80 -19.74 16.96
C ASN A 135 6.59 -21.00 16.52
N ARG A 136 6.87 -21.11 15.22
CA ARG A 136 7.66 -22.20 14.63
C ARG A 136 9.12 -21.78 14.41
N PRO A 137 10.05 -22.73 14.31
CA PRO A 137 11.42 -22.43 13.90
C PRO A 137 11.44 -21.74 12.52
N LEU A 138 12.32 -20.77 12.36
CA LEU A 138 12.51 -20.09 11.09
C LEU A 138 13.15 -21.03 10.07
N GLY A 139 12.55 -21.11 8.88
CA GLY A 139 13.17 -21.72 7.72
C GLY A 139 14.24 -20.80 7.12
N GLN A 140 15.07 -21.34 6.22
CA GLN A 140 16.20 -20.60 5.61
C GLN A 140 15.76 -19.36 4.78
N LYS A 141 14.51 -19.31 4.36
CA LYS A 141 13.96 -18.18 3.58
C LYS A 141 12.94 -17.35 4.34
N ASP A 142 12.69 -17.67 5.60
CA ASP A 142 11.81 -16.87 6.44
C ASP A 142 12.52 -15.59 6.90
N TYR A 143 11.77 -14.52 6.98
CA TYR A 143 12.24 -13.27 7.55
C TYR A 143 11.98 -13.25 9.05
N ARG A 144 12.96 -12.75 9.79
CA ARG A 144 12.78 -12.40 11.20
C ARG A 144 12.43 -10.93 11.29
N LEU A 145 11.30 -10.62 11.93
CA LEU A 145 10.95 -9.25 12.24
C LEU A 145 11.78 -8.73 13.42
N HIS A 146 12.42 -7.60 13.22
CA HIS A 146 12.96 -6.74 14.26
C HIS A 146 12.18 -5.43 14.22
N PHE A 147 11.42 -5.14 15.26
CA PHE A 147 10.65 -3.93 15.40
C PHE A 147 11.25 -3.11 16.52
N PHE A 148 11.44 -1.82 16.29
CA PHE A 148 12.03 -0.88 17.24
C PHE A 148 10.99 0.19 17.56
N ALA A 149 10.32 0.01 18.68
CA ALA A 149 9.33 0.97 19.15
C ALA A 149 9.99 2.21 19.74
N TRP A 150 9.35 3.37 19.59
CA TRP A 150 9.87 4.62 20.14
C TRP A 150 10.13 4.57 21.66
N TRP A 151 9.31 3.85 22.39
CA TRP A 151 9.42 3.70 23.84
C TRP A 151 10.59 2.80 24.29
N GLU A 152 11.23 2.08 23.39
CA GLU A 152 12.44 1.28 23.65
C GLU A 152 13.70 2.13 23.61
N ALA A 153 13.69 3.23 22.85
CA ALA A 153 14.84 4.11 22.68
C ALA A 153 15.12 4.92 23.96
N PRO A 154 16.33 4.79 24.53
CA PRO A 154 16.67 5.49 25.79
C PRO A 154 16.79 7.01 25.62
N GLU A 155 17.06 7.49 24.41
CA GLU A 155 17.21 8.91 24.05
C GLU A 155 15.87 9.65 23.93
N TYR A 156 14.75 8.96 23.75
CA TYR A 156 13.43 9.60 23.59
C TYR A 156 12.81 9.94 24.93
N ARG A 157 13.39 10.97 25.58
CA ARG A 157 13.00 11.48 26.87
C ARG A 157 13.17 12.99 26.94
N LEU A 158 12.16 13.70 27.47
CA LEU A 158 12.22 15.12 27.71
C LEU A 158 11.66 15.45 29.12
N SER A 159 12.07 16.59 29.68
CA SER A 159 11.43 17.10 30.90
C SER A 159 9.93 17.35 30.67
N ALA A 160 9.12 16.92 31.61
CA ALA A 160 7.67 17.12 31.56
C ALA A 160 7.21 18.48 32.08
N GLU A 161 8.13 19.37 32.49
CA GLU A 161 7.84 20.60 33.23
C GLU A 161 6.85 21.55 32.54
N HIS A 162 6.82 21.57 31.21
CA HIS A 162 5.95 22.45 30.43
C HIS A 162 5.04 21.69 29.45
N VAL A 163 4.90 20.37 29.64
CA VAL A 163 4.11 19.52 28.73
C VAL A 163 2.70 19.34 29.28
N VAL A 164 1.69 19.67 28.46
CA VAL A 164 0.28 19.47 28.81
C VAL A 164 -0.22 18.14 28.29
N PHE A 165 -0.59 17.23 29.17
CA PHE A 165 -1.16 15.95 28.82
C PHE A 165 -2.69 16.04 28.73
N THR A 166 -3.23 15.84 27.52
CA THR A 166 -4.68 15.78 27.29
C THR A 166 -5.25 14.43 27.74
N PRO A 167 -6.59 14.33 27.95
CA PRO A 167 -7.23 13.03 28.18
C PRO A 167 -6.98 11.99 27.05
N ALA A 168 -6.88 12.47 25.79
CA ALA A 168 -6.55 11.62 24.64
C ALA A 168 -5.13 11.06 24.74
N HIS A 169 -4.14 11.88 25.08
CA HIS A 169 -2.77 11.43 25.31
C HIS A 169 -2.70 10.38 26.42
N ASN A 170 -3.38 10.62 27.53
CA ASN A 170 -3.37 9.67 28.66
C ASN A 170 -4.03 8.34 28.27
N LYS A 171 -5.13 8.35 27.50
CA LYS A 171 -5.78 7.16 27.01
C LYS A 171 -4.83 6.36 26.11
N TYR A 172 -4.16 7.01 25.18
CA TYR A 172 -3.18 6.39 24.28
C TYR A 172 -2.04 5.71 25.06
N PHE A 173 -1.45 6.38 26.05
CA PHE A 173 -0.39 5.78 26.87
C PHE A 173 -0.88 4.59 27.69
N LEU A 174 -2.11 4.63 28.20
CA LEU A 174 -2.69 3.48 28.91
C LEU A 174 -2.87 2.28 27.97
N GLU A 175 -3.27 2.48 26.72
CA GLU A 175 -3.40 1.43 25.73
C GLU A 175 -2.04 0.80 25.39
N ILE A 176 -0.98 1.62 25.23
CA ILE A 176 0.39 1.13 25.04
C ILE A 176 0.81 0.30 26.25
N GLU A 177 0.72 0.87 27.46
CA GLU A 177 1.16 0.22 28.69
C GLU A 177 0.46 -1.10 28.95
N ALA A 178 -0.83 -1.20 28.59
CA ALA A 178 -1.59 -2.45 28.70
C ALA A 178 -1.03 -3.52 27.75
N LYS A 179 -0.66 -3.14 26.53
CA LYS A 179 -0.10 -4.08 25.52
C LYS A 179 1.31 -4.55 25.89
N ILE A 180 2.16 -3.63 26.37
CA ILE A 180 3.57 -3.93 26.68
C ILE A 180 3.78 -4.46 28.10
N SER A 181 2.73 -4.46 28.94
CA SER A 181 2.79 -4.83 30.36
C SER A 181 3.87 -4.07 31.14
N ARG A 182 4.10 -2.80 30.78
CA ARG A 182 5.13 -1.92 31.34
C ARG A 182 4.61 -0.49 31.40
N LYS A 183 5.01 0.25 32.44
CA LYS A 183 4.72 1.69 32.55
C LYS A 183 5.72 2.52 31.76
N LEU A 184 5.22 3.50 31.04
CA LEU A 184 6.03 4.55 30.41
C LEU A 184 6.41 5.60 31.47
N SER A 185 7.67 6.04 31.45
CA SER A 185 8.10 7.14 32.33
C SER A 185 7.45 8.46 31.89
N LEU A 186 7.39 9.41 32.82
CA LEU A 186 6.83 10.72 32.54
C LEU A 186 7.64 11.45 31.45
N GLU A 187 8.96 11.26 31.44
CA GLU A 187 9.85 11.85 30.44
C GLU A 187 9.65 11.24 29.04
N GLN A 188 9.32 9.96 28.95
CA GLN A 188 8.97 9.31 27.67
C GLN A 188 7.65 9.87 27.14
N ARG A 189 6.64 9.98 28.00
CA ARG A 189 5.35 10.57 27.62
C ARG A 189 5.52 12.04 27.20
N ALA A 190 6.35 12.81 27.91
CA ALA A 190 6.66 14.19 27.58
C ALA A 190 7.33 14.33 26.23
N TRP A 191 8.31 13.48 25.95
CA TRP A 191 8.98 13.44 24.65
C TRP A 191 7.96 13.17 23.52
N TYR A 192 7.11 12.16 23.69
CA TYR A 192 6.12 11.80 22.68
C TYR A 192 5.15 12.95 22.38
N VAL A 193 4.56 13.57 23.41
CA VAL A 193 3.63 14.68 23.23
C VAL A 193 4.31 15.89 22.62
N SER A 194 5.52 16.25 23.10
CA SER A 194 6.26 17.38 22.54
C SER A 194 6.62 17.17 21.08
N THR A 195 7.08 15.96 20.70
CA THR A 195 7.39 15.62 19.30
C THR A 195 6.13 15.63 18.44
N LEU A 196 5.02 15.07 18.93
CA LEU A 196 3.74 15.10 18.21
C LEU A 196 3.28 16.54 17.92
N GLU A 197 3.34 17.41 18.90
CA GLU A 197 2.85 18.79 18.75
C GLU A 197 3.81 19.68 17.95
N SER A 198 5.14 19.59 18.19
CA SER A 198 6.11 20.48 17.57
C SER A 198 6.56 20.01 16.18
N ASP A 199 6.84 18.71 16.01
CA ASP A 199 7.45 18.20 14.78
C ASP A 199 6.39 17.72 13.79
N PHE A 200 5.24 17.24 14.31
CA PHE A 200 4.14 16.71 13.53
C PHE A 200 2.86 17.56 13.57
N ALA A 201 2.88 18.72 14.23
CA ALA A 201 1.73 19.62 14.34
C ALA A 201 0.43 18.91 14.79
N GLY A 202 0.54 17.92 15.68
CA GLY A 202 -0.58 17.11 16.17
C GLY A 202 -1.04 16.00 15.22
N ASP A 203 -0.35 15.77 14.10
CA ASP A 203 -0.67 14.69 13.16
C ASP A 203 -0.20 13.33 13.69
N SER A 204 -1.08 12.66 14.43
CA SER A 204 -0.80 11.34 15.00
C SER A 204 -0.47 10.27 13.95
N PRO A 205 -1.14 10.16 12.79
CA PRO A 205 -0.78 9.20 11.75
C PRO A 205 0.66 9.33 11.26
N SER A 206 1.14 10.55 11.00
CA SER A 206 2.54 10.78 10.61
C SER A 206 3.52 10.46 11.74
N MET A 207 3.15 10.78 12.99
CA MET A 207 3.94 10.39 14.17
C MET A 207 4.04 8.88 14.31
N TRP A 208 2.96 8.13 14.09
CA TRP A 208 2.95 6.66 14.17
C TRP A 208 3.74 6.00 13.06
N GLN A 209 3.85 6.64 11.90
CA GLN A 209 4.68 6.16 10.80
C GLN A 209 6.16 6.20 11.14
N GLU A 210 6.62 7.31 11.74
CA GLU A 210 8.04 7.54 12.05
C GLU A 210 8.43 6.99 13.44
N TYR A 211 7.52 7.10 14.42
CA TYR A 211 7.74 6.68 15.81
C TYR A 211 6.62 5.76 16.32
N PRO A 212 6.45 4.59 15.72
CA PRO A 212 5.35 3.68 16.08
C PRO A 212 5.57 3.02 17.44
N SER A 213 4.45 2.73 18.11
CA SER A 213 4.44 1.90 19.31
C SER A 213 4.38 0.41 19.02
N PHE A 214 3.76 0.04 17.91
CA PHE A 214 3.55 -1.34 17.45
C PHE A 214 3.60 -1.42 15.92
N PRO A 215 3.88 -2.61 15.33
CA PRO A 215 3.89 -2.77 13.89
C PRO A 215 2.57 -2.36 13.21
N GLU A 216 1.43 -2.68 13.83
CA GLU A 216 0.10 -2.35 13.28
C GLU A 216 -0.13 -0.85 13.21
N GLU A 217 0.40 -0.09 14.17
CA GLU A 217 0.32 1.37 14.21
C GLU A 217 1.20 1.99 13.12
N ALA A 218 2.41 1.46 12.91
CA ALA A 218 3.34 1.93 11.89
C ALA A 218 2.72 1.94 10.47
N PHE A 219 1.93 0.90 10.18
CA PHE A 219 1.30 0.73 8.88
C PHE A 219 -0.12 1.32 8.79
N GLN A 220 -0.57 2.06 9.81
CA GLN A 220 -1.77 2.86 9.64
C GLN A 220 -1.48 3.92 8.59
N ALA A 221 -2.18 3.80 7.44
CA ALA A 221 -1.95 4.69 6.33
C ALA A 221 -2.10 6.15 6.77
N SER A 222 -1.12 6.97 6.47
CA SER A 222 -1.31 8.42 6.52
C SER A 222 -2.56 8.73 5.72
N THR A 223 -3.56 9.32 6.38
CA THR A 223 -4.80 9.72 5.72
C THR A 223 -4.63 11.02 4.93
N GLU A 224 -3.45 11.62 4.99
CA GLU A 224 -3.14 12.85 4.28
C GLU A 224 -3.20 12.61 2.77
N GLY A 225 -3.99 13.43 2.10
CA GLY A 225 -4.23 13.29 0.65
C GLY A 225 -5.10 12.09 0.24
N VAL A 226 -5.53 11.21 1.15
CA VAL A 226 -6.43 10.10 0.82
C VAL A 226 -7.85 10.62 0.61
N TRP A 227 -8.44 10.24 -0.54
CA TRP A 227 -9.74 10.78 -0.95
C TRP A 227 -10.91 10.37 -0.04
N TYR A 228 -10.92 9.15 0.48
CA TYR A 228 -12.04 8.57 1.24
C TYR A 228 -11.70 8.20 2.69
N ALA A 229 -10.60 8.71 3.23
CA ALA A 229 -10.11 8.37 4.57
C ALA A 229 -11.18 8.60 5.66
N THR A 230 -11.76 9.80 5.69
CA THR A 230 -12.80 10.17 6.66
C THR A 230 -14.03 9.28 6.54
N GLN A 231 -14.47 8.98 5.31
CA GLN A 231 -15.65 8.18 5.05
C GLN A 231 -15.46 6.72 5.50
N LEU A 232 -14.29 6.14 5.23
CA LEU A 232 -13.95 4.79 5.66
C LEU A 232 -13.78 4.70 7.18
N ALA A 233 -13.16 5.71 7.81
CA ALA A 233 -13.04 5.78 9.26
C ALA A 233 -14.44 5.82 9.92
N LEU A 234 -15.35 6.66 9.42
CA LEU A 234 -16.74 6.71 9.87
C LEU A 234 -17.47 5.39 9.65
N ALA A 235 -17.28 4.74 8.49
CA ALA A 235 -17.89 3.44 8.22
C ALA A 235 -17.44 2.37 9.23
N ARG A 236 -16.16 2.36 9.63
CA ARG A 236 -15.63 1.46 10.69
C ARG A 236 -16.23 1.76 12.05
N VAL A 237 -16.19 3.03 12.48
CA VAL A 237 -16.72 3.45 13.80
C VAL A 237 -18.20 3.18 13.92
N GLN A 238 -18.98 3.33 12.84
CA GLN A 238 -20.41 3.09 12.79
C GLN A 238 -20.77 1.60 12.58
N GLY A 239 -19.79 0.69 12.52
CA GLY A 239 -20.04 -0.74 12.34
C GLY A 239 -20.63 -1.10 10.97
N ARG A 240 -20.31 -0.32 9.92
CA ARG A 240 -20.81 -0.56 8.55
C ARG A 240 -19.83 -1.38 7.68
N ILE A 241 -18.68 -1.75 8.21
CA ILE A 241 -17.79 -2.78 7.69
C ILE A 241 -17.96 -3.97 8.63
N VAL A 242 -18.63 -5.02 8.16
CA VAL A 242 -19.08 -6.12 9.01
C VAL A 242 -18.64 -7.48 8.47
N PRO A 243 -18.27 -8.42 9.34
CA PRO A 243 -18.03 -9.79 8.91
C PRO A 243 -19.36 -10.43 8.47
N ASN A 244 -19.35 -11.10 7.32
CA ASN A 244 -20.49 -11.83 6.77
C ASN A 244 -21.74 -10.96 6.53
N LEU A 245 -21.63 -9.92 5.71
CA LEU A 245 -22.77 -9.11 5.31
C LEU A 245 -23.80 -9.98 4.53
N PRO A 246 -25.06 -10.14 5.00
CA PRO A 246 -25.99 -11.07 4.39
C PRO A 246 -26.32 -10.68 2.94
N VAL A 247 -26.13 -11.63 2.02
CA VAL A 247 -26.65 -11.53 0.65
C VAL A 247 -28.14 -11.86 0.68
N VAL A 248 -28.95 -10.93 0.21
CA VAL A 248 -30.41 -11.10 0.20
C VAL A 248 -30.93 -11.53 -1.19
N ALA A 249 -32.18 -12.02 -1.25
CA ALA A 249 -32.84 -12.39 -2.51
C ALA A 249 -33.21 -11.14 -3.34
N SER A 250 -32.24 -10.30 -3.64
CA SER A 250 -32.35 -9.08 -4.44
C SER A 250 -31.26 -9.13 -5.49
N PRO A 251 -31.44 -8.61 -6.72
CA PRO A 251 -30.38 -8.62 -7.70
C PRO A 251 -29.17 -7.83 -7.27
N VAL A 252 -28.05 -8.29 -7.78
CA VAL A 252 -26.73 -7.72 -7.59
C VAL A 252 -26.39 -6.83 -8.76
N ASN A 253 -26.19 -5.55 -8.51
CA ASN A 253 -25.58 -4.65 -9.50
C ASN A 253 -24.07 -4.76 -9.45
N THR A 254 -23.40 -4.46 -10.56
CA THR A 254 -21.94 -4.44 -10.61
C THR A 254 -21.44 -3.11 -11.14
N PHE A 255 -20.33 -2.63 -10.58
CA PHE A 255 -19.65 -1.42 -11.04
C PHE A 255 -18.24 -1.81 -11.48
N TRP A 256 -17.90 -1.50 -12.72
CA TRP A 256 -16.69 -1.96 -13.36
C TRP A 256 -15.73 -0.81 -13.66
N ASP A 257 -14.44 -1.06 -13.49
CA ASP A 257 -13.39 -0.34 -14.19
C ASP A 257 -12.65 -1.36 -15.06
N ILE A 258 -12.58 -1.10 -16.39
CA ILE A 258 -12.09 -2.09 -17.35
C ILE A 258 -10.75 -1.63 -17.91
N GLY A 259 -9.66 -2.21 -17.41
CA GLY A 259 -8.31 -1.95 -17.88
C GLY A 259 -8.00 -2.67 -19.21
N ARG A 260 -7.36 -1.97 -20.14
CA ARG A 260 -6.88 -2.54 -21.42
C ARG A 260 -5.46 -3.07 -21.27
N GLY A 261 -5.32 -4.33 -20.88
CA GLY A 261 -4.01 -4.94 -20.57
C GLY A 261 -3.49 -4.54 -19.19
N ASP A 262 -4.31 -3.88 -18.44
CA ASP A 262 -4.13 -3.41 -17.08
C ASP A 262 -5.15 -4.05 -16.14
N MET A 263 -5.30 -3.55 -14.93
CA MET A 263 -6.22 -4.09 -13.94
C MET A 263 -7.68 -3.81 -14.32
N THR A 264 -8.52 -4.84 -14.27
CA THR A 264 -9.98 -4.71 -14.30
C THR A 264 -10.52 -4.99 -12.92
N THR A 265 -11.43 -4.14 -12.44
CA THR A 265 -12.01 -4.23 -11.10
C THR A 265 -13.53 -4.23 -11.15
N ILE A 266 -14.16 -4.96 -10.22
CA ILE A 266 -15.63 -5.13 -10.16
C ILE A 266 -16.07 -5.06 -8.70
N TRP A 267 -16.95 -4.11 -8.38
CA TRP A 267 -17.70 -4.10 -7.13
C TRP A 267 -19.06 -4.73 -7.33
N LEU A 268 -19.47 -5.62 -6.41
CA LEU A 268 -20.78 -6.27 -6.39
C LEU A 268 -21.63 -5.62 -5.30
N HIS A 269 -22.78 -5.10 -5.68
CA HIS A 269 -23.62 -4.24 -4.87
C HIS A 269 -25.06 -4.72 -4.83
N GLN A 270 -25.69 -4.65 -3.65
CA GLN A 270 -27.14 -4.80 -3.48
C GLN A 270 -27.75 -3.58 -2.82
N ARG A 271 -28.92 -3.16 -3.30
CA ARG A 271 -29.75 -2.17 -2.60
C ARG A 271 -30.71 -2.87 -1.67
N VAL A 272 -30.62 -2.56 -0.36
CA VAL A 272 -31.50 -3.16 0.66
C VAL A 272 -32.11 -2.02 1.50
N GLY A 273 -33.33 -1.63 1.22
CA GLY A 273 -33.93 -0.45 1.83
C GLY A 273 -33.12 0.82 1.53
N MET A 274 -32.61 1.47 2.56
CA MET A 274 -31.73 2.65 2.43
C MET A 274 -30.25 2.31 2.36
N GLU A 275 -29.87 1.03 2.51
CA GLU A 275 -28.49 0.60 2.54
C GLU A 275 -27.97 0.23 1.17
N ASN A 276 -26.78 0.69 0.84
CA ASN A 276 -26.00 0.25 -0.30
C ASN A 276 -24.98 -0.79 0.19
N ARG A 277 -25.27 -2.07 -0.01
CA ARG A 277 -24.47 -3.18 0.48
C ARG A 277 -23.49 -3.66 -0.56
N PHE A 278 -22.18 -3.48 -0.32
CA PHE A 278 -21.12 -4.05 -1.11
C PHE A 278 -20.77 -5.42 -0.54
N ILE A 279 -21.17 -6.46 -1.28
CA ILE A 279 -21.05 -7.84 -0.82
C ILE A 279 -19.75 -8.50 -1.26
N ARG A 280 -19.13 -7.97 -2.32
CA ARG A 280 -17.86 -8.50 -2.86
C ARG A 280 -17.14 -7.49 -3.75
N TYR A 281 -15.84 -7.61 -3.79
CA TYR A 281 -14.95 -6.95 -4.72
C TYR A 281 -14.12 -8.00 -5.46
N TYR A 282 -13.85 -7.78 -6.73
CA TYR A 282 -12.98 -8.62 -7.54
C TYR A 282 -12.07 -7.78 -8.40
N GLU A 283 -10.81 -8.20 -8.53
CA GLU A 283 -9.84 -7.59 -9.43
C GLU A 283 -8.91 -8.63 -10.05
N ALA A 284 -8.50 -8.40 -11.29
CA ALA A 284 -7.46 -9.15 -11.97
C ALA A 284 -6.83 -8.32 -13.09
N SER A 285 -5.61 -8.66 -13.51
CA SER A 285 -4.88 -7.96 -14.58
C SER A 285 -4.55 -8.89 -15.73
N GLY A 286 -4.53 -8.33 -16.94
CA GLY A 286 -4.04 -9.03 -18.14
C GLY A 286 -4.92 -10.16 -18.65
N LEU A 287 -6.17 -10.22 -18.19
CA LEU A 287 -7.14 -11.24 -18.60
C LEU A 287 -8.18 -10.66 -19.58
N ASP A 288 -8.81 -11.52 -20.36
CA ASP A 288 -9.85 -11.15 -21.32
C ASP A 288 -11.23 -10.97 -20.66
N LEU A 289 -12.18 -10.41 -21.38
CA LEU A 289 -13.55 -10.20 -20.87
C LEU A 289 -14.25 -11.51 -20.51
N ASN A 290 -13.92 -12.62 -21.19
CA ASN A 290 -14.50 -13.94 -20.88
C ASN A 290 -14.17 -14.38 -19.44
N HIS A 291 -12.95 -14.07 -18.98
CA HIS A 291 -12.57 -14.41 -17.60
C HIS A 291 -13.51 -13.77 -16.59
N TYR A 292 -13.78 -12.47 -16.71
CA TYR A 292 -14.59 -11.71 -15.76
C TYR A 292 -16.07 -12.09 -15.84
N THR A 293 -16.59 -12.33 -17.05
CA THR A 293 -17.98 -12.79 -17.25
C THR A 293 -18.18 -14.19 -16.70
N ASN A 294 -17.26 -15.12 -16.94
CA ASN A 294 -17.28 -16.47 -16.37
C ASN A 294 -17.19 -16.43 -14.83
N TYR A 295 -16.34 -15.56 -14.28
CA TYR A 295 -16.27 -15.36 -12.83
C TYR A 295 -17.65 -14.96 -12.27
N LEU A 296 -18.31 -13.96 -12.84
CA LEU A 296 -19.62 -13.52 -12.37
C LEU A 296 -20.67 -14.62 -12.51
N GLN A 297 -20.74 -15.29 -13.66
CA GLN A 297 -21.69 -16.40 -13.88
C GLN A 297 -21.46 -17.55 -12.89
N GLY A 298 -20.21 -17.83 -12.54
CA GLY A 298 -19.84 -18.85 -11.55
C GLY A 298 -20.30 -18.54 -10.12
N LEU A 299 -20.67 -17.29 -9.80
CA LEU A 299 -21.15 -16.92 -8.47
C LEU A 299 -22.59 -17.38 -8.18
N GLY A 300 -23.36 -17.76 -9.21
CA GLY A 300 -24.75 -18.20 -9.05
C GLY A 300 -25.70 -17.11 -8.53
N LEU A 301 -25.35 -15.83 -8.72
CA LEU A 301 -26.13 -14.68 -8.28
C LEU A 301 -27.09 -14.22 -9.38
N THR A 302 -28.23 -13.67 -8.97
CA THR A 302 -29.11 -12.95 -9.90
C THR A 302 -28.60 -11.54 -10.07
N PHE A 303 -28.22 -11.17 -11.28
CA PHE A 303 -27.71 -9.83 -11.56
C PHE A 303 -28.85 -8.87 -11.97
N GLY A 304 -28.66 -7.60 -11.60
CA GLY A 304 -29.47 -6.47 -12.00
C GLY A 304 -28.82 -5.74 -13.19
N THR A 305 -28.24 -4.59 -12.93
CA THR A 305 -27.53 -3.80 -13.95
C THR A 305 -26.04 -3.87 -13.74
N HIS A 306 -25.29 -4.06 -14.83
CA HIS A 306 -23.85 -3.94 -14.89
C HIS A 306 -23.48 -2.52 -15.36
N TYR A 307 -22.93 -1.72 -14.46
CA TYR A 307 -22.47 -0.36 -14.75
C TYR A 307 -21.01 -0.41 -15.22
N ILE A 308 -20.77 0.07 -16.43
CA ILE A 308 -19.47 0.03 -17.10
C ILE A 308 -18.95 1.44 -17.41
N PRO A 309 -17.63 1.65 -17.51
CA PRO A 309 -17.06 2.98 -17.73
C PRO A 309 -17.43 3.55 -19.10
N HIS A 310 -17.40 4.88 -19.20
CA HIS A 310 -17.82 5.62 -20.39
C HIS A 310 -17.06 5.23 -21.67
N ASP A 311 -15.79 4.84 -21.55
CA ASP A 311 -14.95 4.41 -22.68
C ASP A 311 -15.28 3.00 -23.18
N ALA A 312 -16.07 2.21 -22.44
CA ALA A 312 -16.58 0.92 -22.88
C ALA A 312 -17.56 1.05 -24.07
N GLY A 313 -18.16 2.22 -24.26
CA GLY A 313 -19.01 2.55 -25.42
C GLY A 313 -18.25 3.01 -26.67
N HIS A 314 -16.94 3.23 -26.56
CA HIS A 314 -16.16 3.72 -27.70
C HIS A 314 -15.80 2.56 -28.66
N ARG A 315 -16.12 2.75 -29.95
CA ARG A 315 -15.74 1.79 -31.00
C ARG A 315 -14.22 1.75 -31.15
N ARG A 316 -13.67 0.56 -31.26
CA ARG A 316 -12.26 0.36 -31.61
C ARG A 316 -12.07 0.60 -33.09
N MET A 317 -11.14 1.47 -33.50
CA MET A 317 -10.71 1.54 -34.89
C MET A 317 -9.85 0.32 -35.21
N GLY A 318 -10.42 -0.69 -35.85
CA GLY A 318 -9.73 -1.90 -36.27
C GLY A 318 -10.02 -2.23 -37.75
N LYS A 319 -9.16 -3.09 -38.35
CA LYS A 319 -9.26 -3.45 -39.77
C LYS A 319 -10.31 -4.54 -40.07
N THR A 320 -10.89 -5.16 -39.04
CA THR A 320 -11.91 -6.22 -39.18
C THR A 320 -13.21 -5.82 -38.49
N ALA A 321 -14.35 -6.43 -38.92
CA ALA A 321 -15.65 -6.18 -38.30
C ALA A 321 -15.65 -6.51 -36.79
N GLU A 322 -14.90 -7.52 -36.36
CA GLU A 322 -14.72 -7.91 -34.95
C GLU A 322 -13.94 -6.85 -34.15
N SER A 323 -12.97 -6.18 -34.76
CA SER A 323 -12.18 -5.14 -34.14
C SER A 323 -12.91 -3.78 -34.02
N ASN A 324 -14.10 -3.65 -34.60
CA ASN A 324 -14.94 -2.43 -34.57
C ASN A 324 -16.03 -2.48 -33.49
N ARG A 325 -16.08 -3.52 -32.67
CA ARG A 325 -17.08 -3.63 -31.59
C ARG A 325 -16.69 -2.80 -30.38
N THR A 326 -17.70 -2.32 -29.67
CA THR A 326 -17.51 -1.71 -28.35
C THR A 326 -17.33 -2.79 -27.28
N MET A 327 -16.73 -2.44 -26.13
CA MET A 327 -16.66 -3.39 -25.01
C MET A 327 -18.05 -3.73 -24.49
N GLN A 328 -19.00 -2.78 -24.52
CA GLN A 328 -20.38 -3.04 -24.17
C GLN A 328 -20.99 -4.15 -25.04
N GLU A 329 -20.90 -4.03 -26.37
CA GLU A 329 -21.40 -5.05 -27.32
C GLU A 329 -20.79 -6.42 -27.06
N MET A 330 -19.50 -6.47 -26.71
CA MET A 330 -18.81 -7.73 -26.38
C MET A 330 -19.32 -8.34 -25.06
N LEU A 331 -19.54 -7.52 -24.05
CA LEU A 331 -20.08 -7.98 -22.75
C LEU A 331 -21.54 -8.47 -22.88
N GLU A 332 -22.37 -7.79 -23.67
CA GLU A 332 -23.76 -8.21 -23.97
C GLU A 332 -23.81 -9.55 -24.71
N GLU A 333 -22.83 -9.81 -25.60
CA GLU A 333 -22.69 -11.11 -26.28
C GLU A 333 -22.25 -12.23 -25.31
N LEU A 334 -21.32 -11.94 -24.39
CA LEU A 334 -20.81 -12.89 -23.40
C LEU A 334 -21.80 -13.20 -22.26
N MET A 335 -22.71 -12.27 -21.97
CA MET A 335 -23.74 -12.40 -20.95
C MET A 335 -25.14 -12.08 -21.53
N PRO A 336 -25.69 -12.95 -22.39
CA PRO A 336 -26.97 -12.68 -23.04
C PRO A 336 -28.10 -12.47 -22.03
N GLY A 337 -28.89 -11.44 -22.26
CA GLY A 337 -30.04 -11.08 -21.40
C GLY A 337 -29.65 -10.28 -20.14
N GLN A 338 -28.40 -10.00 -19.91
CA GLN A 338 -27.95 -9.09 -18.87
C GLN A 338 -28.00 -7.64 -19.37
N ARG A 339 -28.20 -6.69 -18.45
CA ARG A 339 -28.29 -5.27 -18.75
C ARG A 339 -26.97 -4.58 -18.45
N PHE A 340 -26.39 -3.94 -19.45
CA PHE A 340 -25.19 -3.12 -19.31
C PHE A 340 -25.52 -1.65 -19.52
N GLU A 341 -25.10 -0.79 -18.59
CA GLU A 341 -25.28 0.65 -18.67
C GLU A 341 -23.93 1.35 -18.58
N ILE A 342 -23.74 2.34 -19.47
CA ILE A 342 -22.54 3.18 -19.46
C ILE A 342 -22.71 4.30 -18.46
N VAL A 343 -21.77 4.41 -17.53
CA VAL A 343 -21.70 5.55 -16.61
C VAL A 343 -20.85 6.64 -17.26
N ASN A 344 -21.44 7.82 -17.43
CA ASN A 344 -20.73 8.94 -18.03
C ASN A 344 -19.57 9.42 -17.15
N ALA A 345 -18.45 9.81 -17.77
CA ALA A 345 -17.37 10.43 -17.05
C ALA A 345 -17.83 11.71 -16.36
N PRO A 346 -17.42 11.98 -15.11
CA PRO A 346 -17.71 13.25 -14.46
C PRO A 346 -16.96 14.38 -15.21
N SER A 347 -17.56 15.57 -15.28
CA SER A 347 -16.93 16.72 -15.92
C SER A 347 -15.58 17.11 -15.28
N ARG A 348 -15.40 16.79 -14.00
CA ARG A 348 -14.15 16.91 -13.24
C ARG A 348 -14.06 15.76 -12.24
N LEU A 349 -12.85 15.28 -11.95
CA LEU A 349 -12.61 14.26 -10.95
C LEU A 349 -13.30 14.58 -9.62
N MET A 350 -13.20 15.82 -9.16
CA MET A 350 -13.78 16.27 -7.89
C MET A 350 -15.30 16.11 -7.81
N HIS A 351 -16.03 16.19 -8.92
CA HIS A 351 -17.48 15.96 -8.91
C HIS A 351 -17.80 14.51 -8.59
N GLY A 352 -17.08 13.56 -9.22
CA GLY A 352 -17.23 12.13 -8.91
C GLY A 352 -16.80 11.79 -7.46
N ILE A 353 -15.71 12.38 -6.98
CA ILE A 353 -15.24 12.21 -5.59
C ILE A 353 -16.30 12.71 -4.60
N THR A 354 -16.88 13.89 -4.83
CA THR A 354 -17.90 14.48 -3.96
C THR A 354 -19.17 13.63 -3.95
N ALA A 355 -19.66 13.22 -5.11
CA ALA A 355 -20.82 12.32 -5.24
C ALA A 355 -20.60 11.02 -4.44
N THR A 356 -19.41 10.42 -4.58
CA THR A 356 -19.04 9.22 -3.84
C THR A 356 -19.00 9.46 -2.34
N ARG A 357 -18.42 10.56 -1.86
CA ARG A 357 -18.39 10.90 -0.44
C ARG A 357 -19.79 11.06 0.15
N ASN A 358 -20.71 11.67 -0.57
CA ASN A 358 -22.09 11.82 -0.15
C ASN A 358 -22.79 10.47 -0.01
N ALA A 359 -22.56 9.55 -0.97
CA ALA A 359 -23.15 8.22 -0.97
C ALA A 359 -22.59 7.31 0.14
N PHE A 360 -21.38 7.55 0.64
CA PHE A 360 -20.72 6.70 1.64
C PHE A 360 -21.51 6.51 2.94
N SER A 361 -22.33 7.48 3.32
CA SER A 361 -23.15 7.40 4.55
C SER A 361 -24.12 6.21 4.57
N SER A 362 -24.52 5.75 3.39
CA SER A 362 -25.43 4.60 3.20
C SER A 362 -24.70 3.31 2.82
N CYS A 363 -23.37 3.33 2.66
CA CYS A 363 -22.57 2.18 2.25
C CYS A 363 -22.28 1.23 3.42
N TRP A 364 -22.48 -0.06 3.18
CA TRP A 364 -22.11 -1.18 4.03
C TRP A 364 -21.21 -2.11 3.26
N PHE A 365 -20.24 -2.71 3.91
CA PHE A 365 -19.25 -3.56 3.26
C PHE A 365 -19.16 -4.91 3.97
N ASP A 366 -19.13 -5.99 3.20
CA ASP A 366 -18.65 -7.27 3.70
C ASP A 366 -17.13 -7.21 3.90
N GLU A 367 -16.69 -7.43 5.13
CA GLU A 367 -15.27 -7.24 5.48
C GLU A 367 -14.35 -8.18 4.70
N ALA A 368 -14.69 -9.45 4.60
CA ALA A 368 -13.90 -10.46 3.92
C ALA A 368 -14.06 -10.35 2.39
N GLY A 369 -15.28 -10.24 1.90
CA GLY A 369 -15.58 -10.16 0.48
C GLY A 369 -15.07 -8.88 -0.19
N CYS A 370 -14.98 -7.77 0.57
CA CYS A 370 -14.53 -6.48 0.08
C CYS A 370 -13.13 -6.08 0.57
N ALA A 371 -12.40 -6.96 1.29
CA ALA A 371 -11.12 -6.61 1.93
C ALA A 371 -10.15 -5.88 0.99
N GLN A 372 -9.95 -6.42 -0.22
CA GLN A 372 -9.04 -5.82 -1.20
C GLN A 372 -9.59 -4.49 -1.75
N GLY A 373 -10.89 -4.38 -2.02
CA GLY A 373 -11.51 -3.14 -2.48
C GLY A 373 -11.46 -2.04 -1.40
N ILE A 374 -11.72 -2.38 -0.13
CA ILE A 374 -11.55 -1.45 1.00
C ILE A 374 -10.11 -0.98 1.09
N LYS A 375 -9.12 -1.88 0.89
CA LYS A 375 -7.71 -1.52 0.84
C LYS A 375 -7.42 -0.53 -0.30
N ARG A 376 -7.97 -0.75 -1.51
CA ARG A 376 -7.86 0.17 -2.65
C ARG A 376 -8.41 1.55 -2.31
N LEU A 377 -9.61 1.64 -1.74
CA LEU A 377 -10.21 2.90 -1.31
C LEU A 377 -9.43 3.60 -0.19
N SER A 378 -8.82 2.83 0.72
CA SER A 378 -8.01 3.37 1.83
C SER A 378 -6.70 4.00 1.37
N ASN A 379 -6.19 3.58 0.21
CA ASN A 379 -4.93 4.05 -0.37
C ASN A 379 -5.12 4.97 -1.57
N TYR A 380 -6.35 5.18 -2.05
CA TYR A 380 -6.65 6.08 -3.16
C TYR A 380 -6.41 7.52 -2.75
N ARG A 381 -5.38 8.14 -3.36
CA ARG A 381 -4.83 9.42 -2.91
C ARG A 381 -4.67 10.44 -4.01
N LYS A 382 -4.58 11.71 -3.58
CA LYS A 382 -4.21 12.85 -4.40
C LYS A 382 -2.75 12.73 -4.86
N HIS A 383 -2.48 13.24 -6.05
CA HIS A 383 -1.10 13.40 -6.50
C HIS A 383 -0.41 14.53 -5.72
N TRP A 384 0.80 14.26 -5.23
CA TRP A 384 1.66 15.25 -4.60
C TRP A 384 2.51 15.98 -5.62
N ASP A 385 2.33 17.30 -5.77
CA ASP A 385 3.19 18.16 -6.60
C ASP A 385 4.44 18.54 -5.81
N LYS A 386 5.56 17.91 -6.13
CA LYS A 386 6.85 18.16 -5.47
C LYS A 386 7.36 19.59 -5.66
N THR A 387 7.01 20.24 -6.78
CA THR A 387 7.45 21.60 -7.09
C THR A 387 6.71 22.64 -6.27
N ARG A 388 5.42 22.39 -6.03
CA ARG A 388 4.55 23.30 -5.28
C ARG A 388 4.46 22.94 -3.78
N GLY A 389 4.92 21.76 -3.39
CA GLY A 389 4.82 21.26 -2.02
C GLY A 389 3.38 21.09 -1.52
N CYS A 390 2.45 20.68 -2.40
CA CYS A 390 1.04 20.52 -2.05
C CYS A 390 0.38 19.38 -2.83
N PHE A 391 -0.73 18.87 -2.30
CA PHE A 391 -1.58 17.93 -3.02
C PHE A 391 -2.38 18.64 -4.12
N THR A 392 -2.45 18.01 -5.29
CA THR A 392 -3.26 18.47 -6.42
C THR A 392 -4.68 17.89 -6.33
N GLU A 393 -5.60 18.41 -7.16
CA GLU A 393 -6.94 17.84 -7.33
C GLU A 393 -6.98 16.67 -8.32
N THR A 394 -5.81 16.11 -8.67
CA THR A 394 -5.67 14.90 -9.48
C THR A 394 -5.30 13.74 -8.58
N ASP A 395 -5.61 12.54 -9.00
CA ASP A 395 -5.23 11.30 -8.31
C ASP A 395 -3.88 10.77 -8.79
N VAL A 396 -3.36 9.81 -8.05
CA VAL A 396 -2.24 8.97 -8.46
C VAL A 396 -2.80 7.85 -9.32
N SER A 397 -2.32 7.73 -10.56
CA SER A 397 -2.67 6.61 -11.45
C SER A 397 -1.87 5.37 -11.03
N ASP A 398 -2.46 4.59 -10.13
CA ASP A 398 -1.90 3.33 -9.62
C ASP A 398 -3.03 2.28 -9.51
N ASP A 399 -2.69 1.09 -9.03
CA ASP A 399 -3.67 0.02 -8.80
C ASP A 399 -4.84 0.42 -7.89
N ASN A 400 -4.66 1.43 -7.01
CA ASN A 400 -5.70 1.88 -6.10
C ASN A 400 -6.74 2.72 -6.85
N ALA A 401 -6.32 3.43 -7.89
CA ALA A 401 -7.20 4.22 -8.75
C ALA A 401 -8.25 3.33 -9.43
N HIS A 402 -7.89 2.16 -9.96
CA HIS A 402 -8.83 1.26 -10.63
C HIS A 402 -10.00 0.83 -9.73
N GLY A 403 -9.68 0.39 -8.50
CA GLY A 403 -10.73 0.02 -7.53
C GLY A 403 -11.61 1.19 -7.10
N ALA A 404 -11.03 2.38 -6.99
CA ALA A 404 -11.73 3.61 -6.65
C ALA A 404 -12.57 4.14 -7.80
N ASP A 405 -12.11 4.01 -9.04
CA ASP A 405 -12.84 4.44 -10.25
C ASP A 405 -14.11 3.63 -10.45
N ALA A 406 -14.03 2.31 -10.30
CA ALA A 406 -15.22 1.46 -10.28
C ALA A 406 -16.21 1.86 -9.16
N PHE A 407 -15.70 2.13 -7.94
CA PHE A 407 -16.53 2.59 -6.82
C PHE A 407 -17.12 3.99 -7.04
N ARG A 408 -16.39 4.88 -7.72
CA ARG A 408 -16.84 6.22 -8.06
C ARG A 408 -18.04 6.22 -9.01
N GLN A 409 -18.13 5.24 -9.92
CA GLN A 409 -19.33 5.07 -10.77
C GLN A 409 -20.58 4.85 -9.94
N PHE A 410 -20.51 4.03 -8.87
CA PHE A 410 -21.60 3.91 -7.92
C PHE A 410 -21.98 5.26 -7.30
N GLY A 411 -20.99 6.03 -6.83
CA GLY A 411 -21.25 7.34 -6.25
C GLY A 411 -21.96 8.31 -7.20
N GLN A 412 -21.57 8.32 -8.48
CA GLN A 412 -22.19 9.14 -9.52
C GLN A 412 -23.63 8.73 -9.81
N GLU A 413 -23.89 7.41 -9.92
CA GLU A 413 -25.26 6.91 -10.15
C GLU A 413 -26.16 7.17 -8.96
N ALA A 414 -25.66 7.07 -7.75
CA ALA A 414 -26.40 7.41 -6.53
C ALA A 414 -26.75 8.91 -6.46
N ASP A 415 -25.85 9.80 -6.88
CA ASP A 415 -26.04 11.25 -6.92
C ASP A 415 -27.02 11.67 -8.02
N ASN A 416 -27.02 10.97 -9.15
CA ASN A 416 -27.98 11.17 -10.25
C ASN A 416 -29.43 10.77 -9.91
N GLY A 417 -29.68 10.34 -8.66
CA GLY A 417 -31.01 9.91 -8.21
C GLY A 417 -31.35 8.48 -8.63
N ASN A 418 -30.37 7.69 -9.09
CA ASN A 418 -30.56 6.28 -9.34
C ASN A 418 -30.74 5.55 -8.00
N THR A 419 -31.97 5.10 -7.75
CA THR A 419 -32.29 4.40 -6.51
C THR A 419 -31.88 2.94 -6.52
N PHE A 420 -31.30 2.44 -7.62
CA PHE A 420 -30.95 1.02 -7.84
C PHE A 420 -32.18 0.09 -7.58
N LEU A 421 -33.36 0.64 -7.75
CA LEU A 421 -34.61 -0.12 -7.59
C LEU A 421 -34.87 -0.93 -8.85
N PHE A 422 -35.44 -2.12 -8.64
CA PHE A 422 -36.02 -2.90 -9.70
C PHE A 422 -37.07 -2.11 -10.48
N ASN A 423 -36.87 -1.96 -11.76
CA ASN A 423 -38.04 -1.83 -12.64
C ASN A 423 -38.73 -3.17 -12.67
N ARG A 424 -39.77 -3.32 -11.85
CA ARG A 424 -40.79 -4.33 -12.11
C ARG A 424 -41.36 -4.00 -13.49
N THR A 425 -40.88 -4.70 -14.50
CA THR A 425 -41.62 -4.81 -15.76
C THR A 425 -42.86 -5.60 -15.42
N ILE A 426 -43.94 -4.89 -15.07
CA ILE A 426 -45.26 -5.47 -15.06
C ILE A 426 -45.62 -5.62 -16.54
N ASN A 427 -45.35 -6.81 -17.08
CA ASN A 427 -45.96 -7.20 -18.34
C ASN A 427 -47.48 -7.22 -18.07
N ARG A 428 -48.18 -6.27 -18.69
CA ARG A 428 -49.60 -6.37 -18.94
C ARG A 428 -49.84 -7.10 -20.25
#